data_6ed2f0422e62ab995bfc09407465be9b
#
_entry.id   6ed2f0422e62ab995bfc09407465be9b
#
_cell.length_a   1.000
_cell.length_b   1.000
_cell.length_c   1.000
_cell.angle_alpha   90.00
_cell.angle_beta   90.00
_cell.angle_gamma   90.00
#
_symmetry.space_group_name_H-M   'P 1'
#
loop_
_entity.id
_entity.type
_entity.pdbx_description
1 polymer ?
#
loop_
_entity_poly.entity_id
_entity_poly.type
_entity_poly.pdbx_seq_one_letter_code
_entity_poly.pdbx_strand_id
1 'polypeptide(L)'
;MEAVVSPLPDDIEALKALLASATRRADEAEAKLANAHARESATEAVIAHLKLQIAKLRREQYGASAERTRRLLDQMELQLEDLEADAAQDDLAADVAAEKTATVTAFERKRPARKPFPEHLPRERVVVPAPCSCPACGSSQLSKLGEDVTETLEVIPRAWKVVQTVREKFSCRDCETITQPPAPFHVVPRGWAGPSFLAMLLFEKYGQHQPLNRQAERFAREGVPLSTSTLADQVGAAAFALMPLYRLIEAHVLAAERLHGDDTTVPVMAKVKTDTARLWVYVRDDRPFAGTDPPAALFHYSRDRRGEHPRAHLSSWSGILQADAYGGYNDLYDTARMPAPPVEGRCFSPPRAQCLGLADG
;
A
#
# COMPACT_ATOMS: atom_id res chain seq x y z
N MET A 1 -24.73 7.86 24.00
CA MET A 1 -25.45 9.13 24.26
C MET A 1 -26.94 8.79 24.20
N GLU A 2 -27.59 8.71 25.33
CA GLU A 2 -29.04 8.52 25.40
C GLU A 2 -29.73 9.76 24.83
N ALA A 3 -30.61 9.54 23.85
CA ALA A 3 -31.47 10.59 23.34
C ALA A 3 -32.41 11.07 24.46
N VAL A 4 -32.20 12.27 24.91
CA VAL A 4 -33.14 12.93 25.84
C VAL A 4 -34.45 13.09 25.10
N VAL A 5 -35.38 12.19 25.33
CA VAL A 5 -36.77 12.29 24.84
C VAL A 5 -37.42 13.43 25.66
N SER A 6 -37.54 14.60 25.08
CA SER A 6 -38.32 15.68 25.66
C SER A 6 -39.77 15.22 25.84
N PRO A 7 -40.42 15.47 27.00
CA PRO A 7 -41.81 15.07 27.21
C PRO A 7 -42.73 15.76 26.19
N LEU A 8 -43.65 14.99 25.61
CA LEU A 8 -44.63 15.46 24.65
C LEU A 8 -45.55 16.51 25.37
N PRO A 9 -45.86 17.61 24.70
CA PRO A 9 -46.78 18.61 25.27
C PRO A 9 -48.20 18.03 25.41
N ASP A 10 -48.89 18.33 26.49
CA ASP A 10 -50.25 17.88 26.76
C ASP A 10 -51.34 18.65 25.97
N ASP A 11 -50.95 19.66 25.21
CA ASP A 11 -51.82 20.46 24.37
C ASP A 11 -51.98 19.87 22.95
N ILE A 12 -53.24 19.68 22.53
CA ILE A 12 -53.61 19.09 21.22
C ILE A 12 -53.13 19.95 20.06
N GLU A 13 -53.12 21.29 20.19
CA GLU A 13 -52.65 22.19 19.16
C GLU A 13 -51.12 22.11 18.99
N ALA A 14 -50.38 22.02 20.09
CA ALA A 14 -48.94 21.83 20.08
C ALA A 14 -48.54 20.45 19.50
N LEU A 15 -49.29 19.41 19.79
CA LEU A 15 -49.08 18.07 19.21
C LEU A 15 -49.31 18.06 17.69
N LYS A 16 -50.37 18.72 17.21
CA LYS A 16 -50.63 18.90 15.77
C LYS A 16 -49.53 19.66 15.06
N ALA A 17 -48.98 20.73 15.68
CA ALA A 17 -47.87 21.48 15.14
C ALA A 17 -46.59 20.66 15.05
N LEU A 18 -46.29 19.84 16.08
CA LEU A 18 -45.15 18.90 16.08
C LEU A 18 -45.29 17.81 15.02
N LEU A 19 -46.49 17.24 14.86
CA LEU A 19 -46.77 16.25 13.83
C LEU A 19 -46.58 16.86 12.43
N ALA A 20 -47.13 18.05 12.17
CA ALA A 20 -46.97 18.74 10.88
C ALA A 20 -45.52 19.13 10.59
N SER A 21 -44.72 19.40 11.61
CA SER A 21 -43.28 19.66 11.44
C SER A 21 -42.48 18.36 11.20
N ALA A 22 -42.87 17.24 11.81
CA ALA A 22 -42.27 15.95 11.62
C ALA A 22 -42.57 15.36 10.23
N THR A 23 -43.83 15.48 9.76
CA THR A 23 -44.19 15.05 8.40
C THR A 23 -43.45 15.86 7.34
N ARG A 24 -43.36 17.20 7.46
CA ARG A 24 -42.57 18.02 6.53
C ARG A 24 -41.10 17.59 6.49
N ARG A 25 -40.47 17.30 7.63
CA ARG A 25 -39.09 16.84 7.68
C ARG A 25 -38.92 15.45 7.05
N ALA A 26 -39.91 14.59 7.19
CA ALA A 26 -39.93 13.27 6.52
C ALA A 26 -40.04 13.44 5.00
N ASP A 27 -40.98 14.26 4.51
CA ASP A 27 -41.17 14.54 3.08
C ASP A 27 -39.90 15.18 2.45
N GLU A 28 -39.27 16.11 3.17
CA GLU A 28 -37.99 16.73 2.73
C GLU A 28 -36.84 15.71 2.70
N ALA A 29 -36.79 14.80 3.66
CA ALA A 29 -35.78 13.73 3.69
C ALA A 29 -35.99 12.72 2.55
N GLU A 30 -37.24 12.32 2.30
CA GLU A 30 -37.60 11.44 1.18
C GLU A 30 -37.27 12.08 -0.19
N ALA A 31 -37.58 13.37 -0.35
CA ALA A 31 -37.23 14.10 -1.57
C ALA A 31 -35.71 14.19 -1.79
N LYS A 32 -34.92 14.42 -0.71
CA LYS A 32 -33.45 14.39 -0.79
C LYS A 32 -32.92 13.01 -1.15
N LEU A 33 -33.49 11.96 -0.56
CA LEU A 33 -33.11 10.58 -0.86
C LEU A 33 -33.41 10.21 -2.31
N ALA A 34 -34.59 10.57 -2.82
CA ALA A 34 -34.96 10.33 -4.22
C ALA A 34 -34.03 11.08 -5.19
N ASN A 35 -33.65 12.32 -4.87
CA ASN A 35 -32.69 13.08 -5.66
C ASN A 35 -31.26 12.49 -5.62
N ALA A 36 -30.83 11.96 -4.48
CA ALA A 36 -29.55 11.27 -4.36
C ALA A 36 -29.51 10.00 -5.22
N HIS A 37 -30.51 9.15 -5.14
CA HIS A 37 -30.62 7.94 -5.96
C HIS A 37 -30.71 8.26 -7.46
N ALA A 38 -31.38 9.34 -7.85
CA ALA A 38 -31.43 9.76 -9.25
C ALA A 38 -30.05 10.21 -9.77
N ARG A 39 -29.25 10.88 -8.96
CA ARG A 39 -27.86 11.27 -9.30
C ARG A 39 -26.96 10.07 -9.40
N GLU A 40 -27.02 9.16 -8.44
CA GLU A 40 -26.25 7.90 -8.42
C GLU A 40 -26.52 7.07 -9.69
N SER A 41 -27.78 6.84 -10.04
CA SER A 41 -28.18 6.14 -11.26
C SER A 41 -27.68 6.85 -12.53
N ALA A 42 -27.65 8.19 -12.54
CA ALA A 42 -27.12 8.95 -13.68
C ALA A 42 -25.60 8.80 -13.81
N THR A 43 -24.85 8.83 -12.70
CA THR A 43 -23.38 8.63 -12.72
C THR A 43 -23.01 7.21 -13.14
N GLU A 44 -23.69 6.19 -12.65
CA GLU A 44 -23.51 4.81 -13.09
C GLU A 44 -23.73 4.62 -14.59
N ALA A 45 -24.75 5.25 -15.15
CA ALA A 45 -25.03 5.21 -16.58
C ALA A 45 -23.90 5.85 -17.41
N VAL A 46 -23.33 6.97 -16.95
CA VAL A 46 -22.20 7.65 -17.60
C VAL A 46 -20.93 6.79 -17.52
N ILE A 47 -20.64 6.21 -16.36
CA ILE A 47 -19.52 5.28 -16.16
C ILE A 47 -19.63 4.08 -17.11
N ALA A 48 -20.81 3.47 -17.19
CA ALA A 48 -21.05 2.33 -18.10
C ALA A 48 -20.86 2.71 -19.58
N HIS A 49 -21.30 3.91 -19.98
CA HIS A 49 -21.11 4.42 -21.33
C HIS A 49 -19.63 4.66 -21.65
N LEU A 50 -18.88 5.30 -20.78
CA LEU A 50 -17.45 5.53 -20.94
C LEU A 50 -16.67 4.21 -21.02
N LYS A 51 -16.97 3.22 -20.19
CA LYS A 51 -16.39 1.87 -20.27
C LYS A 51 -16.59 1.21 -21.63
N LEU A 52 -17.78 1.34 -22.19
CA LEU A 52 -18.10 0.83 -23.54
C LEU A 52 -17.29 1.56 -24.62
N GLN A 53 -17.16 2.87 -24.56
CA GLN A 53 -16.38 3.66 -25.51
C GLN A 53 -14.89 3.34 -25.43
N ILE A 54 -14.32 3.24 -24.22
CA ILE A 54 -12.94 2.83 -24.00
C ILE A 54 -12.68 1.43 -24.58
N ALA A 55 -13.58 0.48 -24.34
CA ALA A 55 -13.47 -0.87 -24.90
C ALA A 55 -13.51 -0.88 -26.45
N LYS A 56 -14.29 0.01 -27.05
CA LYS A 56 -14.36 0.19 -28.51
C LYS A 56 -13.04 0.78 -29.03
N LEU A 57 -12.55 1.86 -28.45
CA LEU A 57 -11.29 2.51 -28.84
C LEU A 57 -10.09 1.59 -28.69
N ARG A 58 -10.02 0.78 -27.62
CA ARG A 58 -8.99 -0.24 -27.44
C ARG A 58 -8.98 -1.30 -28.56
N ARG A 59 -10.14 -1.66 -29.11
CA ARG A 59 -10.22 -2.58 -30.24
C ARG A 59 -9.77 -1.94 -31.58
N GLU A 60 -9.97 -0.63 -31.73
CA GLU A 60 -9.61 0.14 -32.92
C GLU A 60 -8.12 0.56 -32.95
N GLN A 61 -7.36 0.32 -31.88
CA GLN A 61 -5.98 0.78 -31.68
C GLN A 61 -4.94 0.14 -32.62
N TYR A 62 -5.31 -0.82 -33.47
CA TYR A 62 -4.41 -1.54 -34.38
C TYR A 62 -4.33 -0.95 -35.81
N GLY A 63 -4.51 0.38 -36.00
CA GLY A 63 -4.48 1.03 -37.31
C GLY A 63 -3.52 2.24 -37.37
N ALA A 64 -3.26 2.73 -38.59
CA ALA A 64 -2.32 3.84 -38.88
C ALA A 64 -2.67 5.23 -38.28
N SER A 65 -3.74 5.32 -37.47
CA SER A 65 -4.21 6.54 -36.79
C SER A 65 -3.91 6.48 -35.25
N ALA A 66 -2.95 5.69 -34.83
CA ALA A 66 -2.77 5.26 -33.45
C ALA A 66 -2.53 6.39 -32.43
N GLU A 67 -1.92 7.51 -32.79
CA GLU A 67 -1.51 8.53 -31.79
C GLU A 67 -2.69 9.40 -31.33
N ARG A 68 -3.58 9.76 -32.22
CA ARG A 68 -4.79 10.56 -31.91
C ARG A 68 -5.79 9.73 -31.10
N THR A 69 -5.97 8.46 -31.46
CA THR A 69 -6.83 7.51 -30.75
C THR A 69 -6.28 7.19 -29.36
N ARG A 70 -4.96 7.12 -29.20
CA ARG A 70 -4.31 6.89 -27.90
C ARG A 70 -4.53 8.05 -26.94
N ARG A 71 -4.35 9.30 -27.38
CA ARG A 71 -4.62 10.49 -26.57
C ARG A 71 -6.08 10.59 -26.13
N LEU A 72 -7.01 10.28 -27.05
CA LEU A 72 -8.44 10.25 -26.72
C LEU A 72 -8.76 9.16 -25.70
N LEU A 73 -8.15 8.00 -25.84
CA LEU A 73 -8.30 6.88 -24.90
C LEU A 73 -7.78 7.25 -23.52
N ASP A 74 -6.57 7.83 -23.43
CA ASP A 74 -5.97 8.29 -22.19
C ASP A 74 -6.86 9.35 -21.49
N GLN A 75 -7.44 10.27 -22.28
CA GLN A 75 -8.35 11.30 -21.75
C GLN A 75 -9.67 10.70 -21.23
N MET A 76 -10.22 9.72 -21.94
CA MET A 76 -11.46 9.06 -21.50
C MET A 76 -11.24 8.14 -20.30
N GLU A 77 -10.07 7.51 -20.21
CA GLU A 77 -9.67 6.73 -19.04
C GLU A 77 -9.56 7.63 -17.80
N LEU A 78 -8.95 8.80 -17.94
CA LEU A 78 -8.85 9.78 -16.85
C LEU A 78 -10.23 10.27 -16.38
N GLN A 79 -11.13 10.60 -17.32
CA GLN A 79 -12.50 11.01 -16.99
C GLN A 79 -13.30 9.90 -16.28
N LEU A 80 -13.12 8.64 -16.72
CA LEU A 80 -13.74 7.50 -16.05
C LEU A 80 -13.25 7.35 -14.62
N GLU A 81 -11.94 7.50 -14.42
CA GLU A 81 -11.32 7.40 -13.10
C GLU A 81 -11.78 8.49 -12.13
N ASP A 82 -11.94 9.72 -12.63
CA ASP A 82 -12.47 10.83 -11.84
C ASP A 82 -13.92 10.54 -11.39
N LEU A 83 -14.78 10.07 -12.30
CA LEU A 83 -16.17 9.72 -11.97
C LEU A 83 -16.26 8.50 -11.01
N GLU A 84 -15.39 7.50 -11.15
CA GLU A 84 -15.33 6.37 -10.22
C GLU A 84 -14.81 6.79 -8.83
N ALA A 85 -13.89 7.76 -8.76
CA ALA A 85 -13.41 8.31 -7.51
C ALA A 85 -14.50 9.09 -6.76
N ASP A 86 -15.26 9.92 -7.47
CA ASP A 86 -16.37 10.68 -6.92
C ASP A 86 -17.49 9.75 -6.41
N ALA A 87 -17.88 8.73 -7.21
CA ALA A 87 -18.86 7.72 -6.81
C ALA A 87 -18.40 6.93 -5.56
N ALA A 88 -17.11 6.61 -5.47
CA ALA A 88 -16.56 5.90 -4.31
C ALA A 88 -16.49 6.78 -3.04
N GLN A 89 -16.42 8.11 -3.16
CA GLN A 89 -16.50 9.03 -2.00
C GLN A 89 -17.93 9.07 -1.43
N ASP A 90 -18.94 9.04 -2.32
CA ASP A 90 -20.35 9.03 -1.90
C ASP A 90 -20.71 7.71 -1.19
N ASP A 91 -20.20 6.56 -1.65
CA ASP A 91 -20.36 5.26 -1.01
C ASP A 91 -19.76 5.22 0.40
N LEU A 92 -18.60 5.84 0.61
CA LEU A 92 -17.95 5.86 1.94
C LEU A 92 -18.71 6.70 2.94
N ALA A 93 -19.32 7.79 2.49
CA ALA A 93 -20.20 8.59 3.33
C ALA A 93 -21.44 7.80 3.77
N ALA A 94 -21.94 6.89 2.91
CA ALA A 94 -23.04 5.98 3.21
C ALA A 94 -22.60 4.86 4.18
N ASP A 95 -21.41 4.25 3.97
CA ASP A 95 -20.87 3.17 4.81
C ASP A 95 -20.53 3.64 6.23
N VAL A 96 -19.95 4.82 6.40
CA VAL A 96 -19.69 5.43 7.71
C VAL A 96 -21.00 5.66 8.49
N ALA A 97 -22.11 5.89 7.78
CA ALA A 97 -23.44 5.97 8.38
C ALA A 97 -24.01 4.57 8.77
N ALA A 98 -23.60 3.51 8.06
CA ALA A 98 -24.06 2.12 8.26
C ALA A 98 -23.22 1.33 9.28
N GLU A 99 -21.95 1.66 9.50
CA GLU A 99 -20.98 0.91 10.35
C GLU A 99 -21.28 0.94 11.87
N LYS A 100 -22.41 1.46 12.30
CA LYS A 100 -22.81 1.40 13.72
C LYS A 100 -23.36 0.06 14.18
N THR A 101 -23.45 -0.98 13.33
CA THR A 101 -24.06 -2.26 13.69
C THR A 101 -23.52 -3.47 12.92
N ALA A 102 -22.26 -3.92 13.14
CA ALA A 102 -21.90 -5.33 12.95
C ALA A 102 -20.52 -5.68 13.54
N THR A 103 -20.50 -6.48 14.58
CA THR A 103 -19.31 -7.19 15.10
C THR A 103 -19.00 -8.39 14.23
N VAL A 104 -17.83 -8.42 13.59
CA VAL A 104 -17.32 -9.56 12.81
C VAL A 104 -16.38 -10.39 13.68
N THR A 105 -16.70 -11.69 13.84
CA THR A 105 -15.84 -12.67 14.52
C THR A 105 -14.54 -12.92 13.77
N ALA A 106 -13.41 -12.88 14.50
CA ALA A 106 -12.08 -13.10 13.95
C ALA A 106 -11.86 -14.55 13.48
N PHE A 107 -11.33 -14.72 12.27
CA PHE A 107 -10.96 -16.01 11.68
C PHE A 107 -9.54 -16.40 12.10
N GLU A 108 -9.39 -17.50 12.86
CA GLU A 108 -8.06 -18.03 13.21
C GLU A 108 -7.37 -18.72 12.02
N ARG A 109 -6.25 -18.15 11.58
CA ARG A 109 -5.38 -18.77 10.56
C ARG A 109 -4.46 -19.80 11.20
N LYS A 110 -4.65 -21.10 10.92
CA LYS A 110 -3.65 -22.13 11.24
C LYS A 110 -2.37 -21.90 10.42
N ARG A 111 -1.24 -21.74 11.10
CA ARG A 111 0.07 -21.57 10.45
C ARG A 111 0.48 -22.90 9.80
N PRO A 112 0.78 -22.92 8.48
CA PRO A 112 1.29 -24.13 7.84
C PRO A 112 2.69 -24.46 8.39
N ALA A 113 2.96 -25.75 8.64
CA ALA A 113 4.28 -26.22 9.04
C ALA A 113 5.26 -26.08 7.86
N ARG A 114 6.47 -25.58 8.11
CA ARG A 114 7.54 -25.48 7.11
C ARG A 114 7.96 -26.88 6.63
N LYS A 115 8.02 -27.07 5.32
CA LYS A 115 8.71 -28.23 4.75
C LYS A 115 10.24 -28.01 4.83
N PRO A 116 11.02 -29.04 5.14
CA PRO A 116 12.47 -28.95 5.13
C PRO A 116 13.00 -28.62 3.73
N PHE A 117 14.16 -27.98 3.65
CA PHE A 117 14.80 -27.73 2.36
C PHE A 117 15.25 -29.03 1.70
N PRO A 118 15.25 -29.08 0.34
CA PRO A 118 15.68 -30.27 -0.39
C PRO A 118 17.10 -30.73 -0.01
N GLU A 119 17.29 -32.02 0.17
CA GLU A 119 18.56 -32.60 0.64
C GLU A 119 19.72 -32.45 -0.36
N HIS A 120 19.41 -32.33 -1.66
CA HIS A 120 20.40 -32.18 -2.71
C HIS A 120 21.13 -30.83 -2.75
N LEU A 121 20.61 -29.82 -2.01
CA LEU A 121 21.25 -28.51 -1.97
C LEU A 121 22.52 -28.55 -1.09
N PRO A 122 23.63 -27.92 -1.53
CA PRO A 122 24.84 -27.83 -0.73
C PRO A 122 24.54 -27.05 0.58
N ARG A 123 25.03 -27.61 1.69
CA ARG A 123 24.87 -27.03 3.02
C ARG A 123 26.21 -26.54 3.52
N GLU A 124 26.27 -25.25 3.80
CA GLU A 124 27.39 -24.62 4.50
C GLU A 124 27.07 -24.56 5.99
N ARG A 125 27.87 -25.24 6.81
CA ARG A 125 27.67 -25.28 8.26
C ARG A 125 28.50 -24.19 8.93
N VAL A 126 27.83 -23.20 9.52
CA VAL A 126 28.46 -22.12 10.28
C VAL A 126 28.19 -22.36 11.75
N VAL A 127 29.23 -22.66 12.50
CA VAL A 127 29.12 -22.87 13.95
C VAL A 127 29.38 -21.54 14.65
N VAL A 128 28.42 -21.09 15.45
CA VAL A 128 28.59 -19.89 16.28
C VAL A 128 29.40 -20.31 17.51
N PRO A 129 30.55 -19.66 17.79
CA PRO A 129 31.42 -20.08 18.90
C PRO A 129 30.70 -20.01 20.23
N ALA A 130 30.99 -20.99 21.06
CA ALA A 130 30.46 -21.06 22.43
C ALA A 130 31.03 -19.91 23.31
N PRO A 131 30.33 -19.46 24.35
CA PRO A 131 30.89 -18.55 25.32
C PRO A 131 32.04 -19.24 26.05
N CYS A 132 33.10 -18.49 26.33
CA CYS A 132 34.28 -19.02 27.03
C CYS A 132 34.03 -19.26 28.54
N SER A 133 32.98 -18.63 29.09
CA SER A 133 32.62 -18.77 30.52
C SER A 133 31.09 -18.69 30.67
N CYS A 134 30.60 -19.27 31.78
CA CYS A 134 29.18 -19.18 32.12
C CYS A 134 28.78 -17.74 32.44
N PRO A 135 27.77 -17.14 31.78
CA PRO A 135 27.37 -15.76 32.02
C PRO A 135 26.72 -15.54 33.39
N ALA A 136 26.30 -16.62 34.06
CA ALA A 136 25.67 -16.51 35.39
C ALA A 136 26.70 -16.56 36.55
N CYS A 137 27.73 -17.41 36.46
CA CYS A 137 28.68 -17.58 37.55
C CYS A 137 30.17 -17.39 37.19
N GLY A 138 30.49 -17.11 35.91
CA GLY A 138 31.85 -16.89 35.43
C GLY A 138 32.71 -18.15 35.28
N SER A 139 32.19 -19.35 35.59
CA SER A 139 32.94 -20.62 35.54
C SER A 139 33.22 -20.99 34.05
N SER A 140 34.41 -21.55 33.81
CA SER A 140 34.84 -22.13 32.53
C SER A 140 34.40 -23.60 32.33
N GLN A 141 33.75 -24.20 33.36
CA GLN A 141 33.32 -25.62 33.34
C GLN A 141 32.01 -25.79 32.56
N LEU A 142 32.03 -25.50 31.26
CA LEU A 142 30.88 -25.66 30.36
C LEU A 142 30.88 -27.05 29.69
N SER A 143 29.74 -27.73 29.71
CA SER A 143 29.53 -28.99 29.01
C SER A 143 28.47 -28.82 27.92
N LYS A 144 28.77 -29.30 26.70
CA LYS A 144 27.81 -29.26 25.58
C LYS A 144 26.58 -30.11 25.90
N LEU A 145 25.41 -29.50 25.89
CA LEU A 145 24.12 -30.15 26.13
C LEU A 145 23.42 -30.54 24.83
N GLY A 146 23.63 -29.77 23.76
CA GLY A 146 23.00 -29.97 22.45
C GLY A 146 23.31 -28.83 21.49
N GLU A 147 22.63 -28.80 20.39
CA GLU A 147 22.75 -27.73 19.40
C GLU A 147 21.37 -27.40 18.77
N ASP A 148 21.12 -26.12 18.51
CA ASP A 148 20.00 -25.67 17.70
C ASP A 148 20.52 -25.37 16.30
N VAL A 149 19.94 -26.03 15.28
CA VAL A 149 20.29 -25.84 13.88
C VAL A 149 19.19 -25.00 13.22
N THR A 150 19.58 -23.84 12.71
CA THR A 150 18.70 -22.98 11.92
C THR A 150 19.19 -22.97 10.49
N GLU A 151 18.31 -23.28 9.54
CA GLU A 151 18.64 -23.29 8.12
C GLU A 151 18.10 -22.01 7.45
N THR A 152 18.96 -21.34 6.67
CA THR A 152 18.62 -20.22 5.81
C THR A 152 18.98 -20.55 4.36
N LEU A 153 18.11 -20.16 3.42
CA LEU A 153 18.36 -20.35 2.00
C LEU A 153 19.09 -19.14 1.44
N GLU A 154 20.27 -19.36 0.87
CA GLU A 154 21.08 -18.35 0.21
C GLU A 154 21.22 -18.65 -1.28
N VAL A 155 21.40 -17.60 -2.10
CA VAL A 155 21.67 -17.72 -3.53
C VAL A 155 23.10 -17.29 -3.83
N ILE A 156 23.80 -18.14 -4.56
CA ILE A 156 25.04 -17.76 -5.27
C ILE A 156 24.64 -17.57 -6.73
N PRO A 157 25.20 -16.61 -7.48
CA PRO A 157 24.87 -16.46 -8.90
C PRO A 157 24.91 -17.80 -9.63
N ARG A 158 23.75 -18.24 -10.11
CA ARG A 158 23.48 -19.52 -10.77
C ARG A 158 23.57 -20.79 -9.89
N ALA A 159 23.64 -20.65 -8.55
CA ALA A 159 23.62 -21.79 -7.64
C ALA A 159 22.88 -21.45 -6.35
N TRP A 160 22.26 -22.48 -5.75
CA TRP A 160 21.58 -22.39 -4.46
C TRP A 160 22.46 -23.03 -3.38
N LYS A 161 22.51 -22.42 -2.21
CA LYS A 161 23.11 -23.01 -1.01
C LYS A 161 22.19 -22.88 0.18
N VAL A 162 22.28 -23.83 1.11
CA VAL A 162 21.65 -23.75 2.43
C VAL A 162 22.72 -23.45 3.45
N VAL A 163 22.55 -22.37 4.20
CA VAL A 163 23.44 -22.03 5.32
C VAL A 163 22.83 -22.57 6.61
N GLN A 164 23.47 -23.55 7.23
CA GLN A 164 23.08 -24.12 8.52
C GLN A 164 23.79 -23.36 9.63
N THR A 165 23.06 -22.55 10.38
CA THR A 165 23.61 -21.86 11.57
C THR A 165 23.41 -22.76 12.78
N VAL A 166 24.51 -23.26 13.34
CA VAL A 166 24.50 -24.16 14.48
C VAL A 166 24.87 -23.38 15.73
N ARG A 167 24.00 -23.39 16.73
CA ARG A 167 24.23 -22.81 18.04
C ARG A 167 24.24 -23.93 19.08
N GLU A 168 25.41 -24.22 19.60
CA GLU A 168 25.55 -25.25 20.60
C GLU A 168 25.02 -24.81 21.97
N LYS A 169 24.41 -25.73 22.71
CA LYS A 169 23.92 -25.51 24.08
C LYS A 169 24.90 -26.17 25.06
N PHE A 170 25.23 -25.44 26.08
CA PHE A 170 26.12 -25.90 27.14
C PHE A 170 25.42 -25.79 28.49
N SER A 171 25.65 -26.77 29.36
CA SER A 171 25.32 -26.66 30.77
C SER A 171 26.59 -26.34 31.59
N CYS A 172 26.47 -25.41 32.53
CA CYS A 172 27.54 -25.16 33.52
C CYS A 172 27.49 -26.25 34.59
N ARG A 173 28.59 -26.93 34.81
CA ARG A 173 28.65 -27.99 35.83
C ARG A 173 28.66 -27.45 37.28
N ASP A 174 28.98 -26.16 37.46
CA ASP A 174 29.05 -25.54 38.77
C ASP A 174 27.73 -24.93 39.22
N CYS A 175 26.94 -24.33 38.29
CA CYS A 175 25.65 -23.71 38.62
C CYS A 175 24.46 -24.28 37.89
N GLU A 176 24.64 -25.35 37.12
CA GLU A 176 23.63 -26.06 36.32
C GLU A 176 22.85 -25.18 35.32
N THR A 177 23.28 -23.94 35.11
CA THR A 177 22.64 -23.02 34.17
C THR A 177 22.95 -23.44 32.74
N ILE A 178 21.89 -23.50 31.87
CA ILE A 178 22.04 -23.74 30.43
C ILE A 178 22.38 -22.41 29.76
N THR A 179 23.44 -22.39 28.96
CA THR A 179 23.86 -21.24 28.17
C THR A 179 23.94 -21.59 26.69
N GLN A 180 23.58 -20.66 25.85
CA GLN A 180 23.65 -20.76 24.40
C GLN A 180 24.02 -19.39 23.81
N PRO A 181 24.89 -19.29 22.80
CA PRO A 181 25.16 -18.02 22.16
C PRO A 181 23.88 -17.41 21.57
N PRO A 182 23.74 -16.08 21.53
CA PRO A 182 22.60 -15.42 20.90
C PRO A 182 22.51 -15.79 19.42
N ALA A 183 21.28 -15.78 18.88
CA ALA A 183 21.10 -16.00 17.43
C ALA A 183 21.77 -14.83 16.68
N PRO A 184 22.47 -15.11 15.57
CA PRO A 184 22.99 -14.06 14.71
C PRO A 184 21.84 -13.22 14.16
N PHE A 185 22.15 -11.99 13.76
CA PHE A 185 21.17 -11.12 13.14
C PHE A 185 20.63 -11.76 11.87
N HIS A 186 19.30 -11.74 11.72
CA HIS A 186 18.61 -12.17 10.50
C HIS A 186 17.68 -11.05 10.03
N VAL A 187 17.70 -10.74 8.73
CA VAL A 187 16.90 -9.65 8.13
C VAL A 187 15.42 -9.81 8.44
N VAL A 188 14.92 -11.04 8.39
CA VAL A 188 13.54 -11.38 8.74
C VAL A 188 13.56 -12.23 10.01
N PRO A 189 13.03 -11.75 11.14
CA PRO A 189 12.96 -12.52 12.37
C PRO A 189 12.29 -13.88 12.15
N ARG A 190 12.95 -14.98 12.56
CA ARG A 190 12.52 -16.37 12.31
C ARG A 190 12.35 -16.68 10.81
N GLY A 191 12.96 -15.87 9.93
CA GLY A 191 13.00 -16.08 8.50
C GLY A 191 13.88 -17.31 8.14
N TRP A 192 13.69 -17.78 6.92
CA TRP A 192 14.51 -18.82 6.29
C TRP A 192 15.24 -18.30 5.05
N ALA A 193 14.83 -17.12 4.55
CA ALA A 193 15.39 -16.49 3.37
C ALA A 193 16.61 -15.65 3.76
N GLY A 194 17.76 -16.00 3.22
CA GLY A 194 18.99 -15.24 3.42
C GLY A 194 18.97 -13.89 2.69
N PRO A 195 19.84 -12.95 3.06
CA PRO A 195 19.84 -11.59 2.52
C PRO A 195 20.07 -11.54 1.01
N SER A 196 20.94 -12.38 0.47
CA SER A 196 21.20 -12.47 -0.99
C SER A 196 19.96 -12.92 -1.75
N PHE A 197 19.23 -13.90 -1.20
CA PHE A 197 17.98 -14.37 -1.80
C PHE A 197 16.88 -13.27 -1.76
N LEU A 198 16.73 -12.59 -0.62
CA LEU A 198 15.78 -11.48 -0.50
C LEU A 198 16.10 -10.34 -1.46
N ALA A 199 17.38 -9.96 -1.57
CA ALA A 199 17.83 -8.93 -2.51
C ALA A 199 17.54 -9.31 -3.96
N MET A 200 17.80 -10.56 -4.37
CA MET A 200 17.50 -11.07 -5.70
C MET A 200 15.98 -11.04 -5.96
N LEU A 201 15.17 -11.53 -5.03
CA LEU A 201 13.71 -11.58 -5.13
C LEU A 201 13.11 -10.18 -5.36
N LEU A 202 13.57 -9.19 -4.58
CA LEU A 202 13.13 -7.80 -4.71
C LEU A 202 13.62 -7.16 -6.02
N PHE A 203 14.89 -7.33 -6.37
CA PHE A 203 15.46 -6.78 -7.60
C PHE A 203 14.77 -7.32 -8.85
N GLU A 204 14.53 -8.63 -8.90
CA GLU A 204 13.82 -9.23 -10.03
C GLU A 204 12.37 -8.72 -10.14
N LYS A 205 11.69 -8.56 -8.99
CA LYS A 205 10.30 -8.06 -8.99
C LYS A 205 10.20 -6.59 -9.37
N TYR A 206 11.00 -5.73 -8.77
CA TYR A 206 10.86 -4.27 -8.89
C TYR A 206 11.86 -3.63 -9.85
N GLY A 207 13.06 -4.19 -9.98
CA GLY A 207 14.08 -3.70 -10.91
C GLY A 207 13.98 -4.33 -12.30
N GLN A 208 13.62 -5.62 -12.39
CA GLN A 208 13.48 -6.36 -13.65
C GLN A 208 12.02 -6.60 -14.06
N HIS A 209 11.05 -6.10 -13.30
CA HIS A 209 9.61 -6.24 -13.54
C HIS A 209 9.14 -7.70 -13.71
N GLN A 210 9.87 -8.66 -13.13
CA GLN A 210 9.53 -10.07 -13.21
C GLN A 210 8.46 -10.45 -12.18
N PRO A 211 7.26 -10.92 -12.58
CA PRO A 211 6.21 -11.32 -11.65
C PRO A 211 6.64 -12.49 -10.77
N LEU A 212 6.11 -12.57 -9.54
CA LEU A 212 6.47 -13.62 -8.57
C LEU A 212 6.16 -15.04 -9.07
N ASN A 213 5.09 -15.22 -9.88
CA ASN A 213 4.78 -16.52 -10.48
C ASN A 213 5.88 -16.99 -11.45
N ARG A 214 6.47 -16.08 -12.24
CA ARG A 214 7.59 -16.39 -13.14
C ARG A 214 8.87 -16.72 -12.37
N GLN A 215 9.11 -16.02 -11.27
CA GLN A 215 10.22 -16.34 -10.35
C GLN A 215 10.01 -17.72 -9.73
N ALA A 216 8.80 -18.04 -9.25
CA ALA A 216 8.45 -19.36 -8.69
C ALA A 216 8.65 -20.49 -9.69
N GLU A 217 8.22 -20.30 -10.95
CA GLU A 217 8.44 -21.27 -12.04
C GLU A 217 9.94 -21.52 -12.29
N ARG A 218 10.76 -20.46 -12.30
CA ARG A 218 12.20 -20.58 -12.47
C ARG A 218 12.83 -21.32 -11.30
N PHE A 219 12.53 -20.92 -10.05
CA PHE A 219 13.08 -21.59 -8.86
C PHE A 219 12.70 -23.06 -8.81
N ALA A 220 11.49 -23.43 -9.23
CA ALA A 220 11.09 -24.84 -9.34
C ALA A 220 11.94 -25.62 -10.35
N ARG A 221 12.28 -25.02 -11.51
CA ARG A 221 13.18 -25.63 -12.51
C ARG A 221 14.61 -25.77 -12.00
N GLU A 222 15.03 -24.86 -11.12
CA GLU A 222 16.32 -24.90 -10.44
C GLU A 222 16.35 -25.87 -9.23
N GLY A 223 15.26 -26.61 -8.98
CA GLY A 223 15.14 -27.58 -7.91
C GLY A 223 14.73 -27.00 -6.54
N VAL A 224 14.29 -25.74 -6.49
CA VAL A 224 13.83 -25.06 -5.27
C VAL A 224 12.37 -24.66 -5.43
N PRO A 225 11.40 -25.58 -5.25
CA PRO A 225 9.98 -25.29 -5.43
C PRO A 225 9.47 -24.39 -4.30
N LEU A 226 9.24 -23.13 -4.61
CA LEU A 226 8.65 -22.12 -3.71
C LEU A 226 7.30 -21.67 -4.26
N SER A 227 6.30 -21.58 -3.38
CA SER A 227 4.97 -21.09 -3.80
C SER A 227 4.99 -19.56 -3.99
N THR A 228 4.14 -19.05 -4.88
CA THR A 228 3.96 -17.61 -5.09
C THR A 228 3.57 -16.89 -3.79
N SER A 229 2.74 -17.52 -2.95
CA SER A 229 2.37 -16.96 -1.64
C SER A 229 3.58 -16.85 -0.70
N THR A 230 4.44 -17.88 -0.67
CA THR A 230 5.69 -17.83 0.12
C THR A 230 6.59 -16.69 -0.34
N LEU A 231 6.75 -16.50 -1.66
CA LEU A 231 7.54 -15.39 -2.20
C LEU A 231 6.91 -14.02 -1.86
N ALA A 232 5.59 -13.89 -1.93
CA ALA A 232 4.89 -12.67 -1.53
C ALA A 232 5.10 -12.34 -0.04
N ASP A 233 5.05 -13.36 0.85
CA ASP A 233 5.34 -13.19 2.27
C ASP A 233 6.78 -12.70 2.50
N GLN A 234 7.76 -13.23 1.74
CA GLN A 234 9.16 -12.78 1.83
C GLN A 234 9.33 -11.34 1.33
N VAL A 235 8.63 -10.94 0.25
CA VAL A 235 8.60 -9.54 -0.22
C VAL A 235 8.06 -8.61 0.86
N GLY A 236 6.94 -8.97 1.50
CA GLY A 236 6.37 -8.19 2.59
C GLY A 236 7.30 -8.05 3.80
N ALA A 237 7.95 -9.16 4.20
CA ALA A 237 8.90 -9.17 5.30
C ALA A 237 10.16 -8.34 5.00
N ALA A 238 10.68 -8.41 3.77
CA ALA A 238 11.82 -7.61 3.32
C ALA A 238 11.46 -6.12 3.23
N ALA A 239 10.25 -5.78 2.76
CA ALA A 239 9.75 -4.41 2.77
C ALA A 239 9.71 -3.84 4.20
N PHE A 240 9.23 -4.63 5.17
CA PHE A 240 9.25 -4.22 6.59
C PHE A 240 10.68 -4.00 7.11
N ALA A 241 11.63 -4.86 6.74
CA ALA A 241 13.04 -4.70 7.13
C ALA A 241 13.69 -3.44 6.52
N LEU A 242 13.22 -3.01 5.35
CA LEU A 242 13.66 -1.78 4.67
C LEU A 242 12.95 -0.50 5.16
N MET A 243 11.94 -0.60 6.02
CA MET A 243 11.20 0.56 6.54
C MET A 243 12.07 1.67 7.14
N PRO A 244 13.16 1.39 7.88
CA PRO A 244 14.03 2.46 8.36
C PRO A 244 14.64 3.30 7.23
N LEU A 245 15.06 2.65 6.13
CA LEU A 245 15.56 3.35 4.94
C LEU A 245 14.46 4.15 4.24
N TYR A 246 13.27 3.55 4.10
CA TYR A 246 12.10 4.23 3.55
C TYR A 246 11.78 5.51 4.33
N ARG A 247 11.78 5.46 5.67
CA ARG A 247 11.54 6.64 6.52
C ARG A 247 12.59 7.74 6.36
N LEU A 248 13.85 7.38 6.11
CA LEU A 248 14.88 8.37 5.81
C LEU A 248 14.63 9.07 4.47
N ILE A 249 14.21 8.30 3.45
CA ILE A 249 13.80 8.87 2.15
C ILE A 249 12.57 9.77 2.31
N GLU A 250 11.57 9.30 3.06
CA GLU A 250 10.35 10.07 3.37
C GLU A 250 10.69 11.39 4.06
N ALA A 251 11.51 11.35 5.12
CA ALA A 251 11.95 12.56 5.82
C ALA A 251 12.72 13.52 4.89
N HIS A 252 13.57 12.99 3.99
CA HIS A 252 14.30 13.78 3.02
C HIS A 252 13.37 14.43 1.99
N VAL A 253 12.40 13.70 1.46
CA VAL A 253 11.43 14.22 0.47
C VAL A 253 10.53 15.26 1.12
N LEU A 254 9.98 14.98 2.31
CA LEU A 254 9.09 15.89 3.01
C LEU A 254 9.80 17.11 3.66
N ALA A 255 11.14 17.15 3.65
CA ALA A 255 11.90 18.36 4.02
C ALA A 255 11.98 19.39 2.88
N ALA A 256 11.54 19.07 1.67
CA ALA A 256 11.59 19.97 0.53
C ALA A 256 10.57 21.10 0.66
N GLU A 257 10.95 22.30 0.20
CA GLU A 257 10.02 23.43 0.05
C GLU A 257 9.05 23.25 -1.12
N ARG A 258 9.40 22.40 -2.10
CA ARG A 258 8.60 22.08 -3.28
C ARG A 258 8.54 20.58 -3.50
N LEU A 259 7.34 20.08 -3.77
CA LEU A 259 7.10 18.71 -4.18
C LEU A 259 6.35 18.67 -5.51
N HIS A 260 6.68 17.68 -6.32
CA HIS A 260 5.90 17.28 -7.48
C HIS A 260 5.08 16.08 -7.05
N GLY A 261 3.74 16.19 -7.15
CA GLY A 261 2.79 15.14 -6.83
C GLY A 261 2.13 14.60 -8.08
N ASP A 262 2.01 13.28 -8.18
CA ASP A 262 1.31 12.59 -9.26
C ASP A 262 0.79 11.25 -8.76
N ASP A 263 -0.17 10.63 -9.46
CA ASP A 263 -0.65 9.31 -9.16
C ASP A 263 -0.79 8.45 -10.43
N THR A 264 -0.60 7.15 -10.28
CA THR A 264 -0.73 6.20 -11.38
C THR A 264 -1.53 4.97 -10.95
N THR A 265 -2.23 4.37 -11.90
CA THR A 265 -3.00 3.14 -11.66
C THR A 265 -2.09 1.94 -11.45
N VAL A 266 -2.47 1.07 -10.50
CA VAL A 266 -1.79 -0.20 -10.26
C VAL A 266 -2.82 -1.32 -10.23
N PRO A 267 -2.73 -2.31 -11.14
CA PRO A 267 -3.62 -3.47 -11.10
C PRO A 267 -3.26 -4.37 -9.91
N VAL A 268 -4.25 -4.68 -9.09
CA VAL A 268 -4.09 -5.54 -7.90
C VAL A 268 -4.99 -6.75 -8.02
N MET A 269 -4.45 -7.92 -7.75
CA MET A 269 -5.22 -9.17 -7.78
C MET A 269 -6.24 -9.18 -6.64
N ALA A 270 -7.51 -9.37 -6.98
CA ALA A 270 -8.61 -9.58 -6.05
C ALA A 270 -9.26 -10.95 -6.27
N LYS A 271 -10.22 -11.34 -5.41
CA LYS A 271 -10.79 -12.69 -5.40
C LYS A 271 -11.48 -13.08 -6.71
N VAL A 272 -12.12 -12.13 -7.40
CA VAL A 272 -12.95 -12.40 -8.59
C VAL A 272 -12.38 -11.76 -9.84
N LYS A 273 -11.86 -10.53 -9.72
CA LYS A 273 -11.28 -9.76 -10.82
C LYS A 273 -10.07 -8.98 -10.33
N THR A 274 -9.32 -8.40 -11.24
CA THR A 274 -8.26 -7.44 -10.89
C THR A 274 -8.92 -6.11 -10.53
N ASP A 275 -8.60 -5.60 -9.36
CA ASP A 275 -9.01 -4.26 -8.92
C ASP A 275 -7.95 -3.23 -9.35
N THR A 276 -8.38 -2.00 -9.62
CA THR A 276 -7.50 -0.89 -9.94
C THR A 276 -7.20 -0.11 -8.65
N ALA A 277 -5.97 -0.17 -8.20
CA ALA A 277 -5.48 0.62 -7.08
C ALA A 277 -4.61 1.79 -7.56
N ARG A 278 -4.12 2.61 -6.66
CA ARG A 278 -3.29 3.77 -6.95
C ARG A 278 -1.93 3.71 -6.28
N LEU A 279 -0.95 4.25 -6.97
CA LEU A 279 0.38 4.53 -6.46
C LEU A 279 0.63 6.03 -6.56
N TRP A 280 0.65 6.71 -5.41
CA TRP A 280 0.93 8.12 -5.30
C TRP A 280 2.43 8.33 -5.27
N VAL A 281 2.91 9.32 -5.99
CA VAL A 281 4.33 9.65 -6.09
C VAL A 281 4.54 11.09 -5.67
N TYR A 282 5.46 11.31 -4.73
CA TYR A 282 5.92 12.64 -4.36
C TYR A 282 7.41 12.74 -4.64
N VAL A 283 7.80 13.69 -5.46
CA VAL A 283 9.18 13.85 -5.92
C VAL A 283 9.75 15.18 -5.41
N ARG A 284 10.90 15.09 -4.76
CA ARG A 284 11.79 16.21 -4.53
C ARG A 284 12.80 16.27 -5.67
N ASP A 285 12.85 17.36 -6.43
CA ASP A 285 13.93 17.68 -7.36
C ASP A 285 14.18 19.20 -7.35
N ASP A 286 15.17 19.60 -6.58
CA ASP A 286 15.52 21.01 -6.40
C ASP A 286 16.53 21.49 -7.45
N ARG A 287 17.10 20.61 -8.29
CA ARG A 287 18.12 20.94 -9.30
C ARG A 287 17.68 22.01 -10.30
N PRO A 288 16.43 22.01 -10.84
CA PRO A 288 15.96 23.05 -11.73
C PRO A 288 15.89 24.44 -11.09
N PHE A 289 15.96 24.50 -9.76
CA PHE A 289 15.86 25.72 -8.94
C PHE A 289 17.18 26.03 -8.22
N ALA A 290 18.30 25.51 -8.73
CA ALA A 290 19.65 25.66 -8.16
C ALA A 290 19.83 25.06 -6.74
N GLY A 291 18.97 24.13 -6.33
CA GLY A 291 19.13 23.39 -5.09
C GLY A 291 20.23 22.33 -5.20
N THR A 292 20.89 22.05 -4.08
CA THR A 292 22.03 21.11 -4.00
C THR A 292 21.63 19.74 -3.49
N ASP A 293 20.44 19.60 -2.91
CA ASP A 293 19.99 18.34 -2.34
C ASP A 293 19.70 17.29 -3.42
N PRO A 294 20.06 16.02 -3.17
CA PRO A 294 19.86 14.97 -4.15
C PRO A 294 18.36 14.73 -4.40
N PRO A 295 17.95 14.51 -5.67
CA PRO A 295 16.58 14.20 -5.99
C PRO A 295 16.16 12.85 -5.41
N ALA A 296 14.93 12.76 -4.93
CA ALA A 296 14.36 11.53 -4.40
C ALA A 296 12.85 11.46 -4.67
N ALA A 297 12.32 10.24 -4.72
CA ALA A 297 10.90 9.98 -4.90
C ALA A 297 10.37 9.11 -3.75
N LEU A 298 9.17 9.45 -3.30
CA LEU A 298 8.43 8.75 -2.27
C LEU A 298 7.16 8.16 -2.90
N PHE A 299 6.86 6.91 -2.57
CA PHE A 299 5.73 6.19 -3.13
C PHE A 299 4.78 5.73 -2.02
N HIS A 300 3.50 6.01 -2.19
CA HIS A 300 2.44 5.51 -1.32
C HIS A 300 1.40 4.74 -2.13
N TYR A 301 0.98 3.62 -1.60
CA TYR A 301 -0.07 2.77 -2.19
C TYR A 301 -1.41 3.08 -1.54
N SER A 302 -2.47 3.15 -2.35
CA SER A 302 -3.84 3.16 -1.87
C SER A 302 -4.73 2.24 -2.71
N ARG A 303 -5.88 1.82 -2.16
CA ARG A 303 -6.83 0.99 -2.88
C ARG A 303 -7.61 1.74 -3.94
N ASP A 304 -7.73 3.05 -3.77
CA ASP A 304 -8.53 3.93 -4.61
C ASP A 304 -7.86 5.30 -4.74
N ARG A 305 -8.47 6.23 -5.49
CA ARG A 305 -7.97 7.58 -5.78
C ARG A 305 -8.59 8.65 -4.86
N ARG A 306 -9.06 8.32 -3.65
CA ARG A 306 -9.73 9.31 -2.78
C ARG A 306 -8.76 10.36 -2.25
N GLY A 307 -9.27 11.61 -2.07
CA GLY A 307 -8.50 12.73 -1.56
C GLY A 307 -8.00 12.56 -0.11
N GLU A 308 -8.58 11.62 0.66
CA GLU A 308 -8.10 11.27 2.00
C GLU A 308 -6.65 10.77 2.01
N HIS A 309 -6.22 10.08 0.93
CA HIS A 309 -4.88 9.56 0.82
C HIS A 309 -3.81 10.64 0.72
N PRO A 310 -3.84 11.58 -0.26
CA PRO A 310 -2.87 12.67 -0.30
C PRO A 310 -2.97 13.57 0.93
N ARG A 311 -4.16 13.76 1.52
CA ARG A 311 -4.32 14.49 2.79
C ARG A 311 -3.57 13.82 3.94
N ALA A 312 -3.63 12.48 4.04
CA ALA A 312 -2.89 11.72 5.04
C ALA A 312 -1.39 11.74 4.79
N HIS A 313 -0.95 11.52 3.54
CA HIS A 313 0.47 11.47 3.16
C HIS A 313 1.19 12.80 3.44
N LEU A 314 0.54 13.91 3.13
CA LEU A 314 1.11 15.26 3.28
C LEU A 314 0.62 15.99 4.54
N SER A 315 0.03 15.27 5.51
CA SER A 315 -0.63 15.87 6.69
C SER A 315 0.27 16.83 7.48
N SER A 316 1.56 16.55 7.58
CA SER A 316 2.55 17.38 8.31
C SER A 316 3.37 18.30 7.41
N TRP A 317 3.16 18.26 6.08
CA TRP A 317 3.96 19.02 5.12
C TRP A 317 3.26 20.31 4.69
N SER A 318 4.05 21.37 4.46
CA SER A 318 3.65 22.62 3.86
C SER A 318 4.74 23.08 2.90
N GLY A 319 4.37 23.78 1.82
CA GLY A 319 5.32 24.22 0.80
C GLY A 319 4.61 24.50 -0.53
N ILE A 320 5.26 24.29 -1.64
CA ILE A 320 4.69 24.43 -2.98
C ILE A 320 4.42 23.02 -3.52
N LEU A 321 3.16 22.64 -3.70
CA LEU A 321 2.78 21.37 -4.32
C LEU A 321 2.48 21.59 -5.80
N GLN A 322 3.30 21.05 -6.67
CA GLN A 322 3.06 21.01 -8.10
C GLN A 322 2.41 19.67 -8.47
N ALA A 323 1.13 19.68 -8.72
CA ALA A 323 0.34 18.49 -9.08
C ALA A 323 -0.58 18.78 -10.27
N ASP A 324 -1.22 17.75 -10.78
CA ASP A 324 -2.32 17.90 -11.72
C ASP A 324 -3.54 18.57 -11.05
N ALA A 325 -4.56 18.88 -11.85
CA ALA A 325 -5.77 19.53 -11.36
C ALA A 325 -6.75 18.54 -10.71
N TYR A 326 -6.28 17.41 -10.18
CA TYR A 326 -7.14 16.43 -9.53
C TYR A 326 -7.79 16.99 -8.25
N GLY A 327 -9.12 16.90 -8.18
CA GLY A 327 -9.91 17.44 -7.06
C GLY A 327 -9.57 16.87 -5.68
N GLY A 328 -8.99 15.67 -5.61
CA GLY A 328 -8.56 15.05 -4.36
C GLY A 328 -7.43 15.79 -3.62
N TYR A 329 -6.77 16.75 -4.26
CA TYR A 329 -5.81 17.64 -3.61
C TYR A 329 -6.47 18.88 -2.98
N ASN A 330 -7.75 19.16 -3.27
CA ASN A 330 -8.42 20.40 -2.82
C ASN A 330 -8.39 20.58 -1.30
N ASP A 331 -8.58 19.50 -0.54
CA ASP A 331 -8.54 19.54 0.93
C ASP A 331 -7.18 19.96 1.50
N LEU A 332 -6.09 19.80 0.73
CA LEU A 332 -4.76 20.24 1.14
C LEU A 332 -4.65 21.78 1.13
N TYR A 333 -5.40 22.44 0.25
CA TYR A 333 -5.35 23.88 0.06
C TYR A 333 -6.34 24.64 0.97
N ASP A 334 -7.06 23.94 1.85
CA ASP A 334 -7.96 24.57 2.82
C ASP A 334 -7.18 25.51 3.75
N THR A 335 -7.63 26.77 3.83
CA THR A 335 -7.01 27.81 4.64
C THR A 335 -7.03 27.52 6.14
N ALA A 336 -7.94 26.67 6.61
CA ALA A 336 -8.03 26.23 8.01
C ALA A 336 -7.05 25.08 8.35
N ARG A 337 -6.31 24.56 7.37
CA ARG A 337 -5.39 23.44 7.57
C ARG A 337 -4.19 23.80 8.45
N MET A 338 -3.81 22.86 9.32
CA MET A 338 -2.59 22.95 10.13
C MET A 338 -1.67 21.73 9.80
N PRO A 339 -0.38 21.91 9.50
CA PRO A 339 0.35 23.18 9.31
C PRO A 339 -0.22 23.98 8.13
N ALA A 340 0.30 25.17 7.86
CA ALA A 340 -0.19 26.03 6.78
C ALA A 340 -0.46 25.26 5.47
N PRO A 341 -1.55 25.60 4.74
CA PRO A 341 -1.86 24.94 3.49
C PRO A 341 -0.70 25.11 2.48
N PRO A 342 -0.38 24.10 1.67
CA PRO A 342 0.58 24.26 0.60
C PRO A 342 0.09 25.26 -0.44
N VAL A 343 1.03 25.90 -1.13
CA VAL A 343 0.74 26.74 -2.29
C VAL A 343 0.53 25.84 -3.49
N GLU A 344 -0.60 25.99 -4.18
CA GLU A 344 -0.90 25.23 -5.38
C GLU A 344 0.01 25.66 -6.54
N GLY A 345 0.82 24.73 -7.07
CA GLY A 345 1.55 24.88 -8.31
C GLY A 345 0.90 24.01 -9.39
N ARG A 346 0.11 24.61 -10.26
CA ARG A 346 -0.57 23.82 -11.32
C ARG A 346 0.41 23.31 -12.37
N CYS A 347 0.27 22.05 -12.76
CA CYS A 347 0.98 21.50 -13.90
C CYS A 347 0.40 22.11 -15.19
N PHE A 348 1.27 22.64 -16.05
CA PHE A 348 0.86 23.24 -17.33
C PHE A 348 0.40 22.23 -18.39
N SER A 349 0.54 20.93 -18.14
CA SER A 349 0.23 19.89 -19.13
C SER A 349 -1.27 19.81 -19.51
N PRO A 350 -2.24 19.78 -18.55
CA PRO A 350 -3.65 19.75 -18.89
C PRO A 350 -4.16 21.04 -19.59
N PRO A 351 -3.84 22.28 -19.10
CA PRO A 351 -4.25 23.51 -19.77
C PRO A 351 -3.68 23.66 -21.18
N ARG A 352 -2.44 23.20 -21.41
CA ARG A 352 -1.82 23.24 -22.74
C ARG A 352 -2.54 22.37 -23.75
N ALA A 353 -3.05 21.21 -23.36
CA ALA A 353 -3.85 20.35 -24.22
C ALA A 353 -5.20 21.00 -24.57
N GLN A 354 -5.82 21.71 -23.61
CA GLN A 354 -7.05 22.48 -23.85
C GLN A 354 -6.82 23.71 -24.73
N CYS A 355 -5.69 24.44 -24.55
CA CYS A 355 -5.35 25.57 -25.41
C CYS A 355 -5.00 25.16 -26.84
N LEU A 356 -4.37 24.01 -27.06
CA LEU A 356 -4.10 23.49 -28.40
C LEU A 356 -5.37 23.06 -29.12
N GLY A 357 -6.36 22.51 -28.40
CA GLY A 357 -7.66 22.17 -28.95
C GLY A 357 -8.52 23.37 -29.36
N LEU A 358 -8.24 24.57 -28.81
CA LEU A 358 -8.91 25.83 -29.16
C LEU A 358 -8.19 26.56 -30.32
N ALA A 359 -6.96 26.20 -30.64
CA ALA A 359 -6.20 26.82 -31.74
C ALA A 359 -6.42 26.13 -33.09
N ASP A 360 -7.00 24.93 -33.10
CA ASP A 360 -7.32 24.13 -34.30
C ASP A 360 -8.83 24.20 -34.71
N GLY A 361 -9.61 25.15 -34.13
CA GLY A 361 -11.03 25.34 -34.40
C GLY A 361 -11.36 26.61 -35.19
#